data_d5501321e0851d44b4524e56519ee010
#
_entry.id   d5501321e0851d44b4524e56519ee010
#
_cell.length_a   1.000
_cell.length_b   1.000
_cell.length_c   1.000
_cell.angle_alpha   90.00
_cell.angle_beta   90.00
_cell.angle_gamma   90.00
#
_symmetry.space_group_name_H-M   'P 1'
#
loop_
_entity.id
_entity.type
_entity.pdbx_description
1 polymer ?
#
loop_
_entity_poly.entity_id
_entity_poly.type
_entity_poly.pdbx_seq_one_letter_code
_entity_poly.pdbx_strand_id
1 'polypeptide(L)'
;MSVLSRFGVTVETLDKFQDPAAGSGRVLLLDGDGTCYQATATAKKLDTAMRRFEQQVLEYMFLAKCESARVHLTPRGCAKNGRHLLNGVKPYQGNRKGKAKPPLLELLRSSASEVFQHHPDIQVFSHYRWEADDALMMDCYSIHNGVLVSEDKDLLIAPTESYDVQTGQFLTLPKGERYGYLERKYTPAGSPRVKGKGTKFWFAQTLMGDTADNIKGILKYDNKLCGAIAAYNILDDIQSEDDAANVVLDGYRKINQNVLPEAEALWLLRWEGDSAYNFLKELNLSPANLDFLEDCYNQDWKRDEYHEPEE
;
A
#
# COMPACT_ATOMS: atom_id res chain seq x y z
N MET A 1 7.83 1.24 48.21
CA MET A 1 7.40 0.23 47.21
C MET A 1 7.48 0.87 45.86
N SER A 2 8.19 0.25 44.89
CA SER A 2 8.32 0.77 43.55
C SER A 2 6.95 0.69 42.81
N VAL A 3 6.73 1.56 41.83
CA VAL A 3 5.51 1.55 41.02
C VAL A 3 5.26 0.16 40.40
N LEU A 4 6.32 -0.55 40.02
CA LEU A 4 6.27 -1.89 39.42
C LEU A 4 5.70 -2.97 40.37
N SER A 5 5.98 -2.88 41.69
CA SER A 5 5.45 -3.85 42.65
C SER A 5 3.92 -3.78 42.85
N ARG A 6 3.30 -2.64 42.47
CA ARG A 6 1.83 -2.48 42.49
C ARG A 6 1.12 -3.28 41.40
N PHE A 7 1.85 -3.64 40.35
CA PHE A 7 1.34 -4.45 39.23
C PHE A 7 1.79 -5.90 39.29
N GLY A 8 2.36 -6.35 40.42
CA GLY A 8 2.87 -7.72 40.57
C GLY A 8 4.13 -8.03 39.76
N VAL A 9 4.80 -6.99 39.23
CA VAL A 9 6.03 -7.12 38.45
C VAL A 9 7.23 -7.07 39.40
N THR A 10 8.00 -8.15 39.50
CA THR A 10 9.25 -8.23 40.24
C THR A 10 10.44 -8.13 39.29
N VAL A 11 11.64 -7.82 39.84
CA VAL A 11 12.90 -7.85 39.07
C VAL A 11 13.10 -9.20 38.43
N GLU A 12 12.81 -10.31 39.15
CA GLU A 12 12.90 -11.68 38.63
C GLU A 12 11.92 -11.95 37.47
N THR A 13 10.78 -11.25 37.46
CA THR A 13 9.82 -11.35 36.33
C THR A 13 10.32 -10.57 35.12
N LEU A 14 11.02 -9.45 35.33
CA LEU A 14 11.65 -8.69 34.26
C LEU A 14 12.85 -9.44 33.67
N ASP A 15 13.66 -10.08 34.50
CA ASP A 15 14.81 -10.90 34.06
C ASP A 15 14.39 -12.14 33.25
N LYS A 16 13.14 -12.57 33.38
CA LYS A 16 12.52 -13.64 32.56
C LYS A 16 11.80 -13.15 31.34
N PHE A 17 11.66 -11.84 31.19
CA PHE A 17 11.05 -11.27 29.99
C PHE A 17 12.01 -11.44 28.82
N GLN A 18 11.68 -12.34 27.92
CA GLN A 18 12.37 -12.47 26.64
C GLN A 18 11.65 -11.58 25.64
N ASP A 19 12.39 -10.73 24.96
CA ASP A 19 11.88 -9.99 23.83
C ASP A 19 11.36 -10.99 22.79
N PRO A 20 10.04 -10.96 22.43
CA PRO A 20 9.46 -11.89 21.48
C PRO A 20 10.06 -11.74 20.08
N ALA A 21 10.78 -10.66 19.81
CA ALA A 21 11.48 -10.41 18.55
C ALA A 21 12.89 -11.01 18.54
N ALA A 22 13.52 -11.23 19.72
CA ALA A 22 14.92 -11.64 19.80
C ALA A 22 15.19 -12.94 19.04
N GLY A 23 16.16 -12.90 18.11
CA GLY A 23 16.54 -14.04 17.25
C GLY A 23 15.53 -14.35 16.13
N SER A 24 14.51 -13.52 15.93
CA SER A 24 13.52 -13.73 14.86
C SER A 24 14.08 -13.43 13.47
N GLY A 25 15.04 -12.52 13.36
CA GLY A 25 15.55 -11.98 12.10
C GLY A 25 14.49 -11.24 11.28
N ARG A 26 13.32 -10.94 11.87
CA ARG A 26 12.19 -10.29 11.17
C ARG A 26 12.44 -8.80 11.01
N VAL A 27 12.02 -8.28 9.87
CA VAL A 27 12.20 -6.88 9.48
C VAL A 27 10.82 -6.22 9.37
N LEU A 28 10.58 -5.19 10.15
CA LEU A 28 9.39 -4.35 9.99
C LEU A 28 9.51 -3.54 8.69
N LEU A 29 8.55 -3.67 7.80
CA LEU A 29 8.38 -2.86 6.60
C LEU A 29 7.26 -1.86 6.88
N LEU A 30 7.61 -0.60 7.16
CA LEU A 30 6.66 0.38 7.69
C LEU A 30 6.38 1.51 6.69
N ASP A 31 5.10 1.74 6.44
CA ASP A 31 4.60 2.99 5.86
C ASP A 31 4.78 4.14 6.87
N GLY A 32 5.84 4.90 6.68
CA GLY A 32 6.17 6.04 7.53
C GLY A 32 5.29 7.26 7.29
N ASP A 33 4.64 7.38 6.14
CA ASP A 33 3.79 8.51 5.81
C ASP A 33 2.55 8.58 6.71
N GLY A 34 1.86 7.45 6.88
CA GLY A 34 0.73 7.32 7.78
C GLY A 34 1.14 7.58 9.24
N THR A 35 2.26 6.99 9.66
CA THR A 35 2.82 7.15 11.00
C THR A 35 3.21 8.59 11.29
N CYS A 36 3.88 9.29 10.36
CA CYS A 36 4.18 10.73 10.48
C CYS A 36 2.91 11.59 10.57
N TYR A 37 1.89 11.25 9.77
CA TYR A 37 0.62 11.97 9.82
C TYR A 37 -0.03 11.86 11.20
N GLN A 38 -0.12 10.67 11.77
CA GLN A 38 -0.67 10.42 13.10
C GLN A 38 0.13 11.13 14.20
N ALA A 39 1.46 11.05 14.16
CA ALA A 39 2.34 11.69 15.13
C ALA A 39 2.17 13.22 15.15
N THR A 40 1.89 13.84 14.00
CA THR A 40 1.74 15.29 13.85
C THR A 40 0.32 15.82 14.01
N ALA A 41 -0.71 14.98 13.89
CA ALA A 41 -2.11 15.38 13.82
C ALA A 41 -2.55 16.34 14.95
N THR A 42 -2.04 16.15 16.17
CA THR A 42 -2.34 16.99 17.35
C THR A 42 -1.10 17.57 18.01
N ALA A 43 0.08 17.36 17.45
CA ALA A 43 1.34 17.87 18.02
C ALA A 43 1.45 19.38 17.75
N LYS A 44 1.87 20.13 18.79
CA LYS A 44 2.13 21.57 18.70
C LYS A 44 3.63 21.90 18.57
N LYS A 45 4.50 20.94 18.86
CA LYS A 45 5.97 21.07 18.80
C LYS A 45 6.57 19.89 18.04
N LEU A 46 7.63 20.13 17.30
CA LEU A 46 8.33 19.10 16.53
C LEU A 46 8.86 17.99 17.44
N ASP A 47 9.50 18.32 18.56
CA ASP A 47 10.01 17.33 19.52
C ASP A 47 8.94 16.37 20.04
N THR A 48 7.69 16.86 20.16
CA THR A 48 6.57 16.01 20.55
C THR A 48 6.17 15.07 19.44
N ALA A 49 6.18 15.55 18.19
CA ALA A 49 5.90 14.72 17.02
C ALA A 49 7.01 13.66 16.81
N MET A 50 8.29 14.06 16.94
CA MET A 50 9.43 13.13 16.83
C MET A 50 9.35 12.00 17.86
N ARG A 51 9.11 12.32 19.13
CA ARG A 51 8.94 11.29 20.18
C ARG A 51 7.75 10.36 19.93
N ARG A 52 6.63 10.88 19.44
CA ARG A 52 5.47 10.05 19.09
C ARG A 52 5.77 9.13 17.93
N PHE A 53 6.47 9.63 16.92
CA PHE A 53 6.88 8.86 15.77
C PHE A 53 7.83 7.73 16.17
N GLU A 54 8.85 8.03 16.98
CA GLU A 54 9.77 7.04 17.54
C GLU A 54 9.02 5.95 18.33
N GLN A 55 8.18 6.37 19.29
CA GLN A 55 7.40 5.44 20.11
C GLN A 55 6.52 4.52 19.26
N GLN A 56 5.89 5.05 18.22
CA GLN A 56 5.00 4.28 17.36
C GLN A 56 5.77 3.27 16.51
N VAL A 57 6.94 3.62 15.99
CA VAL A 57 7.80 2.68 15.26
C VAL A 57 8.28 1.54 16.17
N LEU A 58 8.75 1.88 17.38
CA LEU A 58 9.19 0.87 18.36
C LEU A 58 8.03 -0.03 18.81
N GLU A 59 6.83 0.53 19.00
CA GLU A 59 5.62 -0.22 19.30
C GLU A 59 5.27 -1.21 18.18
N TYR A 60 5.34 -0.77 16.94
CA TYR A 60 5.06 -1.64 15.79
C TYR A 60 6.12 -2.74 15.64
N MET A 61 7.39 -2.44 15.88
CA MET A 61 8.44 -3.46 15.93
C MET A 61 8.14 -4.54 16.98
N PHE A 62 7.77 -4.12 18.18
CA PHE A 62 7.42 -5.04 19.28
C PHE A 62 6.18 -5.89 18.94
N LEU A 63 5.08 -5.26 18.50
CA LEU A 63 3.83 -5.94 18.18
C LEU A 63 3.96 -6.90 16.99
N ALA A 64 4.70 -6.49 15.96
CA ALA A 64 4.99 -7.30 14.78
C ALA A 64 6.12 -8.32 15.00
N LYS A 65 6.76 -8.31 16.19
CA LYS A 65 7.88 -9.19 16.56
C LYS A 65 9.07 -9.07 15.59
N CYS A 66 9.49 -7.82 15.32
CA CYS A 66 10.57 -7.50 14.40
C CYS A 66 11.79 -6.98 15.17
N GLU A 67 12.98 -7.41 14.79
CA GLU A 67 14.27 -6.98 15.37
C GLU A 67 14.79 -5.69 14.73
N SER A 68 14.44 -5.46 13.47
CA SER A 68 14.85 -4.29 12.72
C SER A 68 13.67 -3.68 11.97
N ALA A 69 13.83 -2.44 11.50
CA ALA A 69 12.80 -1.75 10.75
C ALA A 69 13.37 -0.99 9.54
N ARG A 70 12.57 -0.99 8.47
CA ARG A 70 12.74 -0.14 7.29
C ARG A 70 11.51 0.75 7.18
N VAL A 71 11.69 2.04 7.39
CA VAL A 71 10.64 3.05 7.40
C VAL A 71 10.72 3.84 6.11
N HIS A 72 9.66 3.81 5.31
CA HIS A 72 9.62 4.47 4.01
C HIS A 72 8.78 5.73 4.06
N LEU A 73 9.23 6.81 3.42
CA LEU A 73 8.60 8.12 3.39
C LEU A 73 8.53 8.67 1.98
N THR A 74 7.43 9.38 1.70
CA THR A 74 7.23 10.17 0.50
C THR A 74 7.41 11.65 0.84
N PRO A 75 8.59 12.25 0.60
CA PRO A 75 8.82 13.67 0.86
C PRO A 75 8.06 14.56 -0.13
N ARG A 76 7.96 15.85 0.19
CA ARG A 76 7.42 16.86 -0.72
C ARG A 76 8.26 16.90 -2.00
N GLY A 77 7.61 17.01 -3.15
CA GLY A 77 8.27 17.03 -4.46
C GLY A 77 8.55 15.65 -5.06
N CYS A 78 8.04 14.57 -4.45
CA CYS A 78 8.11 13.24 -5.02
C CYS A 78 7.37 13.17 -6.37
N ALA A 79 8.02 12.60 -7.39
CA ALA A 79 7.46 12.42 -8.74
C ALA A 79 6.37 11.33 -8.81
N LYS A 80 6.18 10.52 -7.74
CA LYS A 80 5.14 9.49 -7.63
C LYS A 80 5.09 8.51 -8.81
N ASN A 81 6.26 8.17 -9.34
CA ASN A 81 6.40 7.34 -10.53
C ASN A 81 5.60 7.84 -11.74
N GLY A 82 5.33 9.16 -11.82
CA GLY A 82 4.55 9.76 -12.90
C GLY A 82 3.06 9.41 -12.89
N ARG A 83 2.48 8.93 -11.78
CA ARG A 83 1.03 8.60 -11.72
C ARG A 83 0.13 9.78 -12.03
N HIS A 84 0.57 11.01 -11.76
CA HIS A 84 -0.18 12.24 -12.10
C HIS A 84 -0.26 12.49 -13.61
N LEU A 85 0.55 11.81 -14.43
CA LEU A 85 0.57 11.91 -15.89
C LEU A 85 -0.37 10.90 -16.57
N LEU A 86 -0.92 9.94 -15.82
CA LEU A 86 -1.82 8.93 -16.37
C LEU A 86 -3.13 9.57 -16.87
N ASN A 87 -3.54 9.19 -18.09
CA ASN A 87 -4.78 9.63 -18.72
C ASN A 87 -5.99 8.80 -18.23
N GLY A 88 -6.10 8.61 -16.89
CA GLY A 88 -7.24 7.92 -16.27
C GLY A 88 -8.56 8.70 -16.46
N VAL A 89 -9.66 8.04 -16.17
CA VAL A 89 -11.01 8.66 -16.21
C VAL A 89 -11.09 9.87 -15.29
N LYS A 90 -10.31 9.86 -14.22
CA LYS A 90 -10.16 10.99 -13.28
C LYS A 90 -8.68 11.22 -13.01
N PRO A 91 -8.27 12.47 -12.69
CA PRO A 91 -6.89 12.76 -12.34
C PRO A 91 -6.50 12.05 -11.01
N TYR A 92 -5.38 11.34 -11.02
CA TYR A 92 -4.82 10.66 -9.84
C TYR A 92 -4.73 11.63 -8.65
N GLN A 93 -5.25 11.24 -7.49
CA GLN A 93 -5.31 12.03 -6.25
C GLN A 93 -5.91 13.46 -6.40
N GLY A 94 -6.63 13.74 -7.46
CA GLY A 94 -7.21 15.08 -7.70
C GLY A 94 -8.17 15.54 -6.60
N ASN A 95 -8.78 14.60 -5.85
CA ASN A 95 -9.64 14.87 -4.69
C ASN A 95 -8.85 15.29 -3.42
N ARG A 96 -7.52 15.19 -3.41
CA ARG A 96 -6.64 15.62 -2.30
C ARG A 96 -6.21 17.08 -2.42
N LYS A 97 -6.40 17.70 -3.58
CA LYS A 97 -6.01 19.10 -3.84
C LYS A 97 -6.74 20.05 -2.88
N GLY A 98 -5.99 20.91 -2.19
CA GLY A 98 -6.53 21.88 -1.24
C GLY A 98 -6.88 21.36 0.15
N LYS A 99 -6.68 20.08 0.46
CA LYS A 99 -6.88 19.55 1.81
C LYS A 99 -5.74 19.99 2.74
N ALA A 100 -6.10 20.51 3.91
CA ALA A 100 -5.13 20.90 4.94
C ALA A 100 -4.39 19.66 5.47
N LYS A 101 -3.07 19.79 5.60
CA LYS A 101 -2.19 18.80 6.24
C LYS A 101 -1.75 19.31 7.61
N PRO A 102 -1.39 18.41 8.57
CA PRO A 102 -0.80 18.84 9.82
C PRO A 102 0.42 19.75 9.58
N PRO A 103 0.53 20.90 10.28
CA PRO A 103 1.60 21.89 10.00
C PRO A 103 3.02 21.34 10.18
N LEU A 104 3.20 20.35 11.07
CA LEU A 104 4.51 19.77 11.37
C LEU A 104 4.86 18.56 10.50
N LEU A 105 3.97 18.13 9.58
CA LEU A 105 4.15 16.89 8.82
C LEU A 105 5.42 16.89 7.98
N GLU A 106 5.64 17.93 7.19
CA GLU A 106 6.81 17.99 6.31
C GLU A 106 8.12 18.17 7.11
N LEU A 107 8.06 18.88 8.25
CA LEU A 107 9.20 19.01 9.16
C LEU A 107 9.55 17.66 9.79
N LEU A 108 8.56 16.90 10.24
CA LEU A 108 8.81 15.56 10.79
C LEU A 108 9.39 14.61 9.73
N ARG A 109 8.84 14.60 8.52
CA ARG A 109 9.36 13.77 7.43
C ARG A 109 10.82 14.08 7.11
N SER A 110 11.19 15.36 7.06
CA SER A 110 12.57 15.77 6.78
C SER A 110 13.55 15.46 7.91
N SER A 111 13.08 15.38 9.16
CA SER A 111 13.89 15.04 10.34
C SER A 111 13.74 13.58 10.78
N ALA A 112 13.02 12.75 10.04
CA ALA A 112 12.68 11.39 10.46
C ALA A 112 13.92 10.49 10.66
N SER A 113 14.97 10.66 9.84
CA SER A 113 16.24 9.94 10.01
C SER A 113 16.99 10.34 11.27
N GLU A 114 16.86 11.59 11.73
CA GLU A 114 17.48 12.08 12.95
C GLU A 114 16.87 11.44 14.20
N VAL A 115 15.55 11.11 14.14
CA VAL A 115 14.82 10.45 15.24
C VAL A 115 15.50 9.13 15.62
N PHE A 116 16.00 8.40 14.63
CA PHE A 116 16.55 7.05 14.84
C PHE A 116 18.09 6.98 14.79
N GLN A 117 18.78 8.11 14.88
CA GLN A 117 20.25 8.12 14.83
C GLN A 117 20.93 7.25 15.92
N HIS A 118 20.22 6.94 17.02
CA HIS A 118 20.69 6.09 18.11
C HIS A 118 20.10 4.67 18.07
N HIS A 119 19.35 4.33 17.01
CA HIS A 119 18.74 3.02 16.81
C HIS A 119 19.34 2.37 15.55
N PRO A 120 20.45 1.61 15.66
CA PRO A 120 21.17 1.07 14.50
C PRO A 120 20.32 0.08 13.68
N ASP A 121 19.29 -0.51 14.31
CA ASP A 121 18.40 -1.49 13.67
C ASP A 121 17.21 -0.84 12.96
N ILE A 122 17.10 0.51 12.97
CA ILE A 122 16.03 1.24 12.31
C ILE A 122 16.60 2.12 11.19
N GLN A 123 16.17 1.86 9.97
CA GLN A 123 16.57 2.62 8.79
C GLN A 123 15.39 3.41 8.24
N VAL A 124 15.60 4.68 7.90
CA VAL A 124 14.59 5.57 7.31
C VAL A 124 15.01 5.93 5.89
N PHE A 125 14.08 5.75 4.95
CA PHE A 125 14.29 6.00 3.53
C PHE A 125 13.30 7.03 3.01
N SER A 126 13.78 8.06 2.34
CA SER A 126 12.97 9.08 1.66
C SER A 126 13.05 8.90 0.15
N HIS A 127 11.89 8.77 -0.51
CA HIS A 127 11.80 8.45 -1.93
C HIS A 127 11.27 9.64 -2.73
N TYR A 128 12.05 10.13 -3.68
CA TYR A 128 11.69 11.27 -4.54
C TYR A 128 11.18 10.84 -5.93
N ARG A 129 11.47 9.63 -6.37
CA ARG A 129 11.08 9.11 -7.69
C ARG A 129 9.72 8.38 -7.65
N TRP A 130 9.51 7.56 -6.64
CA TRP A 130 8.28 6.80 -6.37
C TRP A 130 7.75 7.06 -4.98
N GLU A 131 6.52 6.66 -4.69
CA GLU A 131 5.93 6.80 -3.36
C GLU A 131 6.51 5.78 -2.37
N ALA A 132 6.33 6.03 -1.07
CA ALA A 132 6.74 5.09 -0.02
C ALA A 132 6.14 3.69 -0.23
N ASP A 133 4.90 3.64 -0.72
CA ASP A 133 4.17 2.40 -0.98
C ASP A 133 4.83 1.55 -2.06
N ASP A 134 5.38 2.17 -3.12
CA ASP A 134 6.15 1.47 -4.14
C ASP A 134 7.44 0.86 -3.54
N ALA A 135 8.16 1.63 -2.74
CA ALA A 135 9.38 1.16 -2.09
C ALA A 135 9.10 0.04 -1.09
N LEU A 136 8.02 0.15 -0.32
CA LEU A 136 7.53 -0.92 0.56
C LEU A 136 7.21 -2.19 -0.22
N MET A 137 6.53 -2.06 -1.37
CA MET A 137 6.25 -3.20 -2.22
C MET A 137 7.53 -3.86 -2.73
N MET A 138 8.52 -3.08 -3.18
CA MET A 138 9.84 -3.61 -3.58
C MET A 138 10.51 -4.38 -2.44
N ASP A 139 10.46 -3.87 -1.21
CA ASP A 139 10.96 -4.56 -0.03
C ASP A 139 10.16 -5.84 0.28
N CYS A 140 8.85 -5.83 0.11
CA CYS A 140 8.01 -7.02 0.26
C CYS A 140 8.39 -8.16 -0.69
N TYR A 141 8.91 -7.84 -1.86
CA TYR A 141 9.38 -8.84 -2.84
C TYR A 141 10.86 -9.24 -2.66
N SER A 142 11.67 -8.39 -2.02
CA SER A 142 13.11 -8.63 -1.85
C SER A 142 13.49 -9.18 -0.46
N ILE A 143 12.70 -8.92 0.57
CA ILE A 143 13.00 -9.28 1.96
C ILE A 143 12.11 -10.44 2.41
N HIS A 144 12.69 -11.64 2.56
CA HIS A 144 11.93 -12.86 2.86
C HIS A 144 11.26 -12.91 4.24
N ASN A 145 11.81 -12.20 5.23
CA ASN A 145 11.28 -12.14 6.62
C ASN A 145 10.67 -10.78 6.93
N GLY A 146 10.22 -10.07 5.92
CA GLY A 146 9.52 -8.81 6.09
C GLY A 146 8.14 -9.00 6.74
N VAL A 147 7.76 -8.05 7.59
CA VAL A 147 6.40 -7.90 8.12
C VAL A 147 5.93 -6.51 7.77
N LEU A 148 4.94 -6.43 6.92
CA LEU A 148 4.37 -5.17 6.47
C LEU A 148 3.42 -4.60 7.52
N VAL A 149 3.61 -3.32 7.86
CA VAL A 149 2.67 -2.55 8.69
C VAL A 149 2.30 -1.26 7.95
N SER A 150 1.05 -1.15 7.57
CA SER A 150 0.45 0.04 7.00
C SER A 150 -1.06 0.06 7.26
N GLU A 151 -1.63 1.25 7.38
CA GLU A 151 -3.08 1.44 7.37
C GLU A 151 -3.63 1.57 5.93
N ASP A 152 -2.75 1.69 4.93
CA ASP A 152 -3.16 1.74 3.53
C ASP A 152 -3.52 0.34 3.04
N LYS A 153 -4.80 0.21 2.61
CA LYS A 153 -5.33 -1.04 2.07
C LYS A 153 -4.64 -1.48 0.78
N ASP A 154 -4.07 -0.53 0.03
CA ASP A 154 -3.48 -0.82 -1.28
C ASP A 154 -2.19 -1.65 -1.14
N LEU A 155 -1.49 -1.52 0.00
CA LEU A 155 -0.36 -2.39 0.34
C LEU A 155 -0.76 -3.84 0.67
N LEU A 156 -2.04 -4.14 0.86
CA LEU A 156 -2.51 -5.52 1.05
C LEU A 156 -2.39 -6.39 -0.22
N ILE A 157 -2.10 -5.80 -1.38
CA ILE A 157 -1.75 -6.57 -2.59
C ILE A 157 -0.41 -7.30 -2.45
N ALA A 158 0.46 -6.89 -1.51
CA ALA A 158 1.72 -7.57 -1.23
C ALA A 158 1.48 -9.01 -0.73
N PRO A 159 2.27 -9.99 -1.21
CA PRO A 159 2.18 -11.37 -0.71
C PRO A 159 2.78 -11.54 0.69
N THR A 160 3.61 -10.60 1.12
CA THR A 160 4.31 -10.58 2.42
C THR A 160 3.32 -10.60 3.57
N GLU A 161 3.70 -11.26 4.67
CA GLU A 161 2.95 -11.20 5.92
C GLU A 161 2.73 -9.75 6.33
N SER A 162 1.51 -9.39 6.72
CA SER A 162 1.20 -8.06 7.23
C SER A 162 0.58 -8.15 8.63
N TYR A 163 0.90 -7.17 9.47
CA TYR A 163 0.32 -7.05 10.81
C TYR A 163 -0.72 -5.94 10.81
N ASP A 164 -1.97 -6.30 11.09
CA ASP A 164 -3.07 -5.36 11.23
C ASP A 164 -3.08 -4.80 12.66
N VAL A 165 -2.66 -3.54 12.80
CA VAL A 165 -2.57 -2.85 14.10
C VAL A 165 -3.93 -2.64 14.77
N GLN A 166 -5.03 -2.63 14.00
CA GLN A 166 -6.37 -2.43 14.54
C GLN A 166 -6.92 -3.69 15.18
N THR A 167 -6.61 -4.85 14.61
CA THR A 167 -7.10 -6.15 15.10
C THR A 167 -6.06 -6.93 15.91
N GLY A 168 -4.78 -6.55 15.81
CA GLY A 168 -3.68 -7.28 16.42
C GLY A 168 -3.38 -8.62 15.75
N GLN A 169 -3.82 -8.81 14.50
CA GLN A 169 -3.70 -10.07 13.78
C GLN A 169 -2.68 -10.01 12.65
N PHE A 170 -2.02 -11.13 12.41
CA PHE A 170 -1.20 -11.32 11.22
C PHE A 170 -2.07 -11.84 10.06
N LEU A 171 -1.90 -11.21 8.91
CA LEU A 171 -2.53 -11.62 7.65
C LEU A 171 -1.45 -12.24 6.77
N THR A 172 -1.63 -13.50 6.42
CA THR A 172 -0.66 -14.28 5.62
C THR A 172 -1.34 -14.90 4.41
N LEU A 173 -0.59 -15.13 3.36
CA LEU A 173 -0.96 -16.02 2.26
C LEU A 173 -0.17 -17.34 2.39
N PRO A 174 -0.68 -18.46 1.85
CA PRO A 174 0.08 -19.69 1.75
C PRO A 174 1.43 -19.44 1.04
N LYS A 175 2.46 -20.18 1.43
CA LYS A 175 3.81 -20.00 0.89
C LYS A 175 3.83 -20.14 -0.65
N GLY A 176 4.33 -19.12 -1.32
CA GLY A 176 4.42 -19.06 -2.79
C GLY A 176 3.13 -18.61 -3.48
N GLU A 177 2.06 -18.38 -2.74
CA GLU A 177 0.84 -17.80 -3.26
C GLU A 177 0.92 -16.28 -3.23
N ARG A 178 0.44 -15.63 -4.30
CA ARG A 178 0.34 -14.17 -4.40
C ARG A 178 -1.06 -13.70 -4.82
N TYR A 179 -1.90 -14.59 -5.33
CA TYR A 179 -3.25 -14.25 -5.78
C TYR A 179 -4.16 -13.86 -4.63
N GLY A 180 -4.26 -14.70 -3.60
CA GLY A 180 -4.94 -14.38 -2.35
C GLY A 180 -6.47 -14.45 -2.43
N TYR A 181 -7.14 -13.55 -1.70
CA TYR A 181 -8.58 -13.63 -1.48
C TYR A 181 -9.26 -12.26 -1.41
N LEU A 182 -10.60 -12.27 -1.49
CA LEU A 182 -11.47 -11.12 -1.24
C LEU A 182 -12.43 -11.43 -0.09
N GLU A 183 -12.80 -10.38 0.65
CA GLU A 183 -13.80 -10.41 1.69
C GLU A 183 -14.80 -9.27 1.52
N ARG A 184 -16.08 -9.57 1.68
CA ARG A 184 -17.11 -8.52 1.83
C ARG A 184 -17.14 -8.00 3.25
N LYS A 185 -17.06 -6.70 3.40
CA LYS A 185 -17.23 -6.00 4.67
C LYS A 185 -18.31 -4.93 4.51
N TYR A 186 -18.82 -4.47 5.63
CA TYR A 186 -19.80 -3.38 5.65
C TYR A 186 -19.30 -2.29 6.60
N THR A 187 -19.48 -1.03 6.20
CA THR A 187 -19.25 0.08 7.10
C THR A 187 -20.29 0.08 8.22
N PRO A 188 -20.07 0.80 9.34
CA PRO A 188 -21.10 0.99 10.36
C PRO A 188 -22.43 1.55 9.83
N ALA A 189 -22.39 2.31 8.72
CA ALA A 189 -23.55 2.83 8.02
C ALA A 189 -24.18 1.83 7.03
N GLY A 190 -23.71 0.57 7.00
CA GLY A 190 -24.25 -0.48 6.13
C GLY A 190 -23.78 -0.44 4.68
N SER A 191 -22.88 0.48 4.30
CA SER A 191 -22.33 0.54 2.95
C SER A 191 -21.36 -0.61 2.69
N PRO A 192 -21.48 -1.32 1.56
CA PRO A 192 -20.62 -2.45 1.26
C PRO A 192 -19.20 -1.98 0.91
N ARG A 193 -18.22 -2.76 1.34
CA ARG A 193 -16.81 -2.62 1.00
C ARG A 193 -16.21 -3.97 0.65
N VAL A 194 -15.19 -3.97 -0.18
CA VAL A 194 -14.35 -5.14 -0.44
C VAL A 194 -13.00 -4.88 0.20
N LYS A 195 -12.54 -5.85 0.96
CA LYS A 195 -11.15 -5.98 1.42
C LYS A 195 -10.58 -7.25 0.80
N GLY A 196 -9.29 -7.38 0.81
CA GLY A 196 -8.63 -8.57 0.30
C GLY A 196 -7.15 -8.55 0.62
N LYS A 197 -6.46 -9.61 0.21
CA LYS A 197 -5.02 -9.71 0.25
C LYS A 197 -4.54 -10.39 -1.04
N GLY A 198 -3.37 -9.97 -1.54
CA GLY A 198 -2.82 -10.47 -2.78
C GLY A 198 -3.36 -9.76 -4.02
N THR A 199 -2.90 -10.20 -5.19
CA THR A 199 -3.23 -9.57 -6.48
C THR A 199 -4.72 -9.67 -6.83
N LYS A 200 -5.48 -10.60 -6.23
CA LYS A 200 -6.94 -10.65 -6.37
C LYS A 200 -7.60 -9.35 -5.94
N PHE A 201 -7.05 -8.69 -4.90
CA PHE A 201 -7.55 -7.41 -4.45
C PHE A 201 -7.23 -6.29 -5.46
N TRP A 202 -6.06 -6.30 -6.09
CA TRP A 202 -5.75 -5.36 -7.17
C TRP A 202 -6.69 -5.52 -8.37
N PHE A 203 -7.00 -6.75 -8.79
CA PHE A 203 -8.01 -6.99 -9.84
C PHE A 203 -9.38 -6.44 -9.46
N ALA A 204 -9.78 -6.59 -8.19
CA ALA A 204 -11.03 -6.01 -7.72
C ALA A 204 -11.01 -4.48 -7.77
N GLN A 205 -9.90 -3.84 -7.38
CA GLN A 205 -9.73 -2.39 -7.45
C GLN A 205 -9.71 -1.90 -8.90
N THR A 206 -9.08 -2.62 -9.83
CA THR A 206 -9.10 -2.30 -11.27
C THR A 206 -10.54 -2.26 -11.79
N LEU A 207 -11.43 -3.12 -11.30
CA LEU A 207 -12.84 -3.08 -11.66
C LEU A 207 -13.61 -1.95 -10.94
N MET A 208 -13.52 -1.86 -9.61
CA MET A 208 -14.37 -0.94 -8.81
C MET A 208 -13.79 0.46 -8.65
N GLY A 209 -12.51 0.64 -8.98
CA GLY A 209 -11.76 1.87 -8.72
C GLY A 209 -11.37 2.03 -7.25
N ASP A 210 -10.71 3.18 -6.97
CA ASP A 210 -10.40 3.64 -5.63
C ASP A 210 -10.77 5.11 -5.42
N THR A 211 -11.69 5.34 -4.49
CA THR A 211 -12.15 6.69 -4.15
C THR A 211 -11.13 7.49 -3.36
N ALA A 212 -10.21 6.83 -2.62
CA ALA A 212 -9.17 7.51 -1.85
C ALA A 212 -8.16 8.18 -2.77
N ASP A 213 -7.77 7.51 -3.86
CA ASP A 213 -6.86 8.02 -4.87
C ASP A 213 -7.55 8.58 -6.12
N ASN A 214 -8.88 8.73 -6.06
CA ASN A 214 -9.69 9.27 -7.14
C ASN A 214 -9.63 8.45 -8.43
N ILE A 215 -9.45 7.15 -8.33
CA ILE A 215 -9.40 6.22 -9.45
C ILE A 215 -10.80 5.68 -9.71
N LYS A 216 -11.24 5.72 -10.96
CA LYS A 216 -12.61 5.33 -11.32
C LYS A 216 -12.78 3.82 -11.49
N GLY A 217 -11.75 3.13 -11.99
CA GLY A 217 -11.84 1.76 -12.45
C GLY A 217 -12.63 1.65 -13.77
N ILE A 218 -13.25 0.50 -13.99
CA ILE A 218 -14.05 0.30 -15.21
C ILE A 218 -15.30 1.18 -15.22
N LEU A 219 -15.58 1.81 -16.35
CA LEU A 219 -16.75 2.68 -16.48
C LEU A 219 -18.06 1.89 -16.36
N LYS A 220 -18.11 0.74 -17.01
CA LYS A 220 -19.25 -0.18 -16.97
C LYS A 220 -18.76 -1.63 -17.12
N TYR A 221 -19.41 -2.54 -16.42
CA TYR A 221 -19.24 -3.97 -16.61
C TYR A 221 -20.63 -4.55 -16.95
N ASP A 222 -20.75 -5.21 -18.11
CA ASP A 222 -22.02 -5.70 -18.66
C ASP A 222 -23.13 -4.63 -18.60
N ASN A 223 -22.81 -3.43 -19.08
CA ASN A 223 -23.68 -2.24 -19.12
C ASN A 223 -24.13 -1.68 -17.75
N LYS A 224 -23.56 -2.13 -16.64
CA LYS A 224 -23.85 -1.66 -15.28
C LYS A 224 -22.61 -1.01 -14.65
N LEU A 225 -22.85 -0.12 -13.67
CA LEU A 225 -21.75 0.40 -12.84
C LEU A 225 -21.12 -0.73 -12.03
N CYS A 226 -19.80 -0.80 -12.03
CA CYS A 226 -19.05 -1.78 -11.26
C CYS A 226 -18.58 -1.17 -9.94
N GLY A 227 -19.34 -1.35 -8.87
CA GLY A 227 -18.94 -1.02 -7.51
C GLY A 227 -18.41 -2.24 -6.77
N ALA A 228 -18.10 -2.07 -5.47
CA ALA A 228 -17.48 -3.10 -4.63
C ALA A 228 -18.16 -4.47 -4.70
N ILE A 229 -19.49 -4.51 -4.59
CA ILE A 229 -20.25 -5.79 -4.64
C ILE A 229 -20.16 -6.45 -6.03
N ALA A 230 -20.21 -5.66 -7.09
CA ALA A 230 -20.09 -6.20 -8.44
C ALA A 230 -18.70 -6.77 -8.67
N ALA A 231 -17.64 -6.03 -8.31
CA ALA A 231 -16.26 -6.51 -8.42
C ALA A 231 -16.04 -7.79 -7.60
N TYR A 232 -16.56 -7.84 -6.36
CA TYR A 232 -16.53 -9.04 -5.54
C TYR A 232 -17.19 -10.23 -6.26
N ASN A 233 -18.43 -10.07 -6.71
CA ASN A 233 -19.18 -11.17 -7.35
C ASN A 233 -18.56 -11.65 -8.67
N ILE A 234 -17.84 -10.77 -9.39
CA ILE A 234 -17.14 -11.12 -10.63
C ILE A 234 -15.93 -12.02 -10.31
N LEU A 235 -15.22 -11.75 -9.20
CA LEU A 235 -13.93 -12.36 -8.90
C LEU A 235 -13.96 -13.45 -7.82
N ASP A 236 -15.03 -13.54 -7.02
CA ASP A 236 -15.07 -14.40 -5.82
C ASP A 236 -14.74 -15.87 -6.14
N ASP A 237 -15.38 -16.42 -7.16
CA ASP A 237 -15.22 -17.83 -7.58
C ASP A 237 -13.95 -18.06 -8.44
N ILE A 238 -13.23 -17.01 -8.85
CA ILE A 238 -12.02 -17.14 -9.65
C ILE A 238 -10.84 -17.52 -8.77
N GLN A 239 -10.08 -18.53 -9.16
CA GLN A 239 -9.03 -19.13 -8.35
C GLN A 239 -7.61 -18.90 -8.88
N SER A 240 -7.45 -18.20 -10.00
CA SER A 240 -6.13 -17.91 -10.57
C SER A 240 -5.98 -16.47 -11.07
N GLU A 241 -4.73 -15.99 -11.11
CA GLU A 241 -4.39 -14.68 -11.69
C GLU A 241 -4.72 -14.64 -13.18
N ASP A 242 -4.45 -15.74 -13.91
CA ASP A 242 -4.71 -15.84 -15.33
C ASP A 242 -6.19 -15.66 -15.68
N ASP A 243 -7.08 -16.33 -14.94
CA ASP A 243 -8.52 -16.21 -15.14
C ASP A 243 -9.03 -14.83 -14.72
N ALA A 244 -8.52 -14.29 -13.61
CA ALA A 244 -8.88 -12.94 -13.16
C ALA A 244 -8.47 -11.87 -14.17
N ALA A 245 -7.26 -11.96 -14.71
CA ALA A 245 -6.78 -11.05 -15.74
C ALA A 245 -7.66 -11.11 -17.00
N ASN A 246 -7.99 -12.33 -17.47
CA ASN A 246 -8.83 -12.50 -18.65
C ASN A 246 -10.23 -11.91 -18.43
N VAL A 247 -10.85 -12.14 -17.27
CA VAL A 247 -12.19 -11.59 -16.95
C VAL A 247 -12.18 -10.07 -16.85
N VAL A 248 -11.15 -9.49 -16.24
CA VAL A 248 -11.01 -8.02 -16.14
C VAL A 248 -10.78 -7.40 -17.50
N LEU A 249 -9.83 -7.94 -18.30
CA LEU A 249 -9.53 -7.44 -19.64
C LEU A 249 -10.72 -7.59 -20.60
N ASP A 250 -11.46 -8.69 -20.53
CA ASP A 250 -12.71 -8.86 -21.29
C ASP A 250 -13.73 -7.77 -20.98
N GLY A 251 -13.87 -7.40 -19.70
CA GLY A 251 -14.75 -6.31 -19.29
C GLY A 251 -14.35 -4.97 -19.92
N TYR A 252 -13.08 -4.62 -19.85
CA TYR A 252 -12.53 -3.38 -20.43
C TYR A 252 -12.61 -3.38 -21.96
N ARG A 253 -12.27 -4.51 -22.61
CA ARG A 253 -12.33 -4.68 -24.06
C ARG A 253 -13.73 -4.53 -24.61
N LYS A 254 -14.75 -5.12 -23.95
CA LYS A 254 -16.17 -5.02 -24.35
C LYS A 254 -16.67 -3.58 -24.44
N ILE A 255 -16.14 -2.66 -23.65
CA ILE A 255 -16.53 -1.25 -23.67
C ILE A 255 -15.49 -0.34 -24.33
N ASN A 256 -14.46 -0.92 -24.93
CA ASN A 256 -13.35 -0.22 -25.57
C ASN A 256 -12.71 0.86 -24.65
N GLN A 257 -12.55 0.55 -23.36
CA GLN A 257 -11.86 1.39 -22.38
C GLN A 257 -10.43 0.91 -22.23
N ASN A 258 -9.44 1.80 -22.38
CA ASN A 258 -8.05 1.46 -22.07
C ASN A 258 -7.91 1.12 -20.58
N VAL A 259 -7.37 -0.06 -20.27
CA VAL A 259 -7.21 -0.54 -18.88
C VAL A 259 -6.00 0.09 -18.20
N LEU A 260 -4.95 0.46 -18.94
CA LEU A 260 -3.65 0.82 -18.39
C LEU A 260 -3.65 2.03 -17.47
N PRO A 261 -4.34 3.14 -17.78
CA PRO A 261 -4.35 4.29 -16.86
C PRO A 261 -4.84 3.94 -15.45
N GLU A 262 -5.90 3.14 -15.36
CA GLU A 262 -6.49 2.73 -14.08
C GLU A 262 -5.63 1.64 -13.41
N ALA A 263 -5.17 0.67 -14.17
CA ALA A 263 -4.33 -0.43 -13.69
C ALA A 263 -2.99 0.06 -13.13
N GLU A 264 -2.30 0.95 -13.86
CA GLU A 264 -1.01 1.54 -13.44
C GLU A 264 -1.17 2.48 -12.23
N ALA A 265 -2.29 3.21 -12.13
CA ALA A 265 -2.56 4.07 -10.99
C ALA A 265 -2.71 3.27 -9.68
N LEU A 266 -3.19 2.02 -9.76
CA LEU A 266 -3.40 1.09 -8.65
C LEU A 266 -2.22 0.14 -8.42
N TRP A 267 -1.28 0.03 -9.38
CA TRP A 267 -0.17 -0.88 -9.28
C TRP A 267 0.93 -0.33 -8.38
N LEU A 268 1.42 -1.15 -7.46
CA LEU A 268 2.60 -0.87 -6.67
C LEU A 268 3.78 -1.67 -7.21
N LEU A 269 4.92 -1.03 -7.36
CA LEU A 269 6.08 -1.58 -8.04
C LEU A 269 6.70 -2.75 -7.25
N ARG A 270 6.83 -3.92 -7.86
CA ARG A 270 7.52 -5.09 -7.27
C ARG A 270 9.04 -4.93 -7.31
N TRP A 271 9.54 -4.16 -8.27
CA TRP A 271 10.95 -3.76 -8.47
C TRP A 271 11.02 -2.48 -9.29
N GLU A 272 12.19 -1.89 -9.37
CA GLU A 272 12.39 -0.70 -10.20
C GLU A 272 12.17 -1.01 -11.68
N GLY A 273 11.29 -0.25 -12.34
CA GLY A 273 10.88 -0.44 -13.74
C GLY A 273 9.75 -1.44 -13.94
N ASP A 274 9.15 -1.95 -12.86
CA ASP A 274 7.93 -2.74 -12.93
C ASP A 274 6.70 -1.89 -13.33
N SER A 275 5.65 -2.56 -13.83
CA SER A 275 4.40 -1.93 -14.24
C SER A 275 3.24 -2.93 -14.21
N ALA A 276 2.01 -2.43 -14.18
CA ALA A 276 0.82 -3.25 -14.35
C ALA A 276 0.80 -3.94 -15.73
N TYR A 277 1.28 -3.26 -16.76
CA TYR A 277 1.44 -3.84 -18.10
C TYR A 277 2.37 -5.06 -18.07
N ASN A 278 3.55 -4.94 -17.43
CA ASN A 278 4.49 -6.04 -17.29
C ASN A 278 3.88 -7.22 -16.54
N PHE A 279 3.18 -6.94 -15.43
CA PHE A 279 2.50 -7.96 -14.65
C PHE A 279 1.44 -8.71 -15.50
N LEU A 280 0.60 -7.98 -16.22
CA LEU A 280 -0.43 -8.59 -17.06
C LEU A 280 0.19 -9.45 -18.18
N LYS A 281 1.33 -9.04 -18.74
CA LYS A 281 2.05 -9.82 -19.76
C LYS A 281 2.73 -11.09 -19.23
N GLU A 282 2.96 -11.21 -17.93
CA GLU A 282 3.45 -12.45 -17.31
C GLU A 282 2.38 -13.54 -17.27
N LEU A 283 1.09 -13.16 -17.40
CA LEU A 283 -0.05 -14.05 -17.22
C LEU A 283 -0.48 -14.72 -18.54
N ASN A 284 -1.15 -15.85 -18.43
CA ASN A 284 -1.65 -16.60 -19.57
C ASN A 284 -2.95 -15.99 -20.11
N LEU A 285 -2.81 -14.95 -20.92
CA LEU A 285 -3.93 -14.23 -21.52
C LEU A 285 -4.46 -14.95 -22.76
N SER A 286 -5.77 -14.83 -23.02
CA SER A 286 -6.36 -15.22 -24.29
C SER A 286 -5.77 -14.36 -25.42
N PRO A 287 -5.66 -14.87 -26.67
CA PRO A 287 -5.13 -14.08 -27.79
C PRO A 287 -5.83 -12.72 -27.94
N ALA A 288 -7.16 -12.69 -27.80
CA ALA A 288 -7.92 -11.45 -27.92
C ALA A 288 -7.63 -10.44 -26.79
N ASN A 289 -7.29 -10.90 -25.58
CA ASN A 289 -6.92 -10.03 -24.47
C ASN A 289 -5.46 -9.60 -24.55
N LEU A 290 -4.59 -10.43 -25.09
CA LEU A 290 -3.21 -10.05 -25.38
C LEU A 290 -3.17 -8.95 -26.45
N ASP A 291 -3.87 -9.13 -27.57
CA ASP A 291 -3.99 -8.11 -28.62
C ASP A 291 -4.57 -6.80 -28.07
N PHE A 292 -5.64 -6.90 -27.25
CA PHE A 292 -6.23 -5.73 -26.60
C PHE A 292 -5.26 -5.01 -25.65
N LEU A 293 -4.48 -5.74 -24.87
CA LEU A 293 -3.48 -5.16 -23.97
C LEU A 293 -2.37 -4.43 -24.73
N GLU A 294 -1.92 -5.00 -25.86
CA GLU A 294 -0.93 -4.37 -26.76
C GLU A 294 -1.53 -3.10 -27.41
N ASP A 295 -2.78 -3.16 -27.86
CA ASP A 295 -3.49 -1.98 -28.39
C ASP A 295 -3.61 -0.89 -27.33
N CYS A 296 -3.91 -1.25 -26.08
CA CYS A 296 -3.94 -0.31 -24.96
C CYS A 296 -2.58 0.36 -24.74
N TYR A 297 -1.50 -0.41 -24.81
CA TYR A 297 -0.14 0.09 -24.59
C TYR A 297 0.29 1.06 -25.70
N ASN A 298 -0.14 0.84 -26.94
CA ASN A 298 0.17 1.67 -28.09
C ASN A 298 -0.68 2.97 -28.17
N GLN A 299 -1.67 3.14 -27.30
CA GLN A 299 -2.46 4.37 -27.21
C GLN A 299 -1.75 5.42 -26.36
N ASP A 300 -2.21 6.66 -26.43
CA ASP A 300 -1.77 7.76 -25.57
C ASP A 300 -2.45 7.68 -24.20
N TRP A 301 -1.95 6.80 -23.33
CA TRP A 301 -2.48 6.57 -21.98
C TRP A 301 -1.68 7.27 -20.87
N LYS A 302 -0.54 7.87 -21.21
CA LYS A 302 0.32 8.63 -20.30
C LYS A 302 0.78 9.91 -21.00
N ARG A 303 0.60 11.06 -20.37
CA ARG A 303 1.07 12.34 -20.88
C ARG A 303 2.59 12.42 -20.79
N ASP A 304 3.21 13.15 -21.70
CA ASP A 304 4.60 13.57 -21.54
C ASP A 304 4.72 14.49 -20.31
N GLU A 305 5.87 14.45 -19.63
CA GLU A 305 6.14 15.40 -18.55
C GLU A 305 6.15 16.81 -19.14
N TYR A 306 5.14 17.59 -18.78
CA TYR A 306 5.13 19.01 -19.06
C TYR A 306 6.09 19.67 -18.09
N HIS A 307 7.24 20.08 -18.57
CA HIS A 307 8.10 21.01 -17.84
C HIS A 307 7.40 22.36 -17.85
N GLU A 308 6.70 22.72 -16.77
CA GLU A 308 6.34 24.12 -16.57
C GLU A 308 7.63 24.92 -16.59
N PRO A 309 7.73 25.98 -17.44
CA PRO A 309 8.90 26.86 -17.37
C PRO A 309 8.99 27.43 -15.96
N GLU A 310 10.14 27.31 -15.32
CA GLU A 310 10.44 27.93 -14.05
C GLU A 310 10.22 29.44 -14.20
N GLU A 311 9.15 29.99 -13.55
CA GLU A 311 8.98 31.43 -13.35
C GLU A 311 9.81 31.91 -12.16
#